data_5e38bae163befe10a6cf66ea4e85c3d2
#
_entry.id   5e38bae163befe10a6cf66ea4e85c3d2
#
_cell.length_a   1.000
_cell.length_b   1.000
_cell.length_c   1.000
_cell.angle_alpha   90.00
_cell.angle_beta   90.00
_cell.angle_gamma   90.00
#
_symmetry.space_group_name_H-M   'P 1'
#
loop_
_entity.id
_entity.type
_entity.pdbx_description
1 polymer ?
#
loop_
_entity_poly.entity_id
_entity_poly.type
_entity_poly.pdbx_seq_one_letter_code
_entity_poly.pdbx_strand_id
1 'polypeptide(L)'
;PSVWQIADSQYVAMAIIPDEIREVPTYQQGWAHLFSLPRVWTLRNGKICQMPLPALKQLRDKESRIAKENLVRSKLIYDGKRQVEIDAVFYPQDASQFGFQLQTNGGKEKSFIYYDVKKQRLVADHTKSSLQMGIPLEIRTGNLHLPMNSPVRFHLFIDGSVIEGFVNDEY
;
A
#
# COMPACT_ATOMS: atom_id res chain seq x y z
N PRO A 1 -8.88 -13.73 8.74
CA PRO A 1 -8.13 -14.19 7.58
C PRO A 1 -8.23 -15.71 7.44
N SER A 2 -8.24 -16.20 6.21
CA SER A 2 -8.02 -17.60 5.90
C SER A 2 -6.52 -17.82 5.71
N VAL A 3 -6.00 -18.89 6.29
CA VAL A 3 -4.55 -19.17 6.31
C VAL A 3 -4.31 -20.62 5.93
N TRP A 4 -3.38 -20.86 5.02
CA TRP A 4 -2.96 -22.19 4.57
C TRP A 4 -1.46 -22.33 4.67
N GLN A 5 -0.98 -23.45 5.19
CA GLN A 5 0.46 -23.77 5.15
C GLN A 5 0.85 -24.22 3.76
N ILE A 6 1.94 -23.66 3.23
CA ILE A 6 2.49 -23.99 1.90
C ILE A 6 3.87 -24.63 1.97
N ALA A 7 4.60 -24.39 3.05
CA ALA A 7 5.92 -25.00 3.34
C ALA A 7 6.19 -24.86 4.84
N ASP A 8 7.28 -25.46 5.32
CA ASP A 8 7.72 -25.32 6.70
C ASP A 8 7.88 -23.82 7.05
N SER A 9 7.19 -23.38 8.10
CA SER A 9 7.18 -21.99 8.59
C SER A 9 6.73 -20.94 7.57
N GLN A 10 6.05 -21.34 6.49
CA GLN A 10 5.45 -20.44 5.49
C GLN A 10 3.95 -20.69 5.34
N TYR A 11 3.19 -19.63 5.41
CA TYR A 11 1.73 -19.66 5.33
C TYR A 11 1.24 -18.62 4.33
N VAL A 12 0.29 -19.00 3.48
CA VAL A 12 -0.45 -18.02 2.67
C VAL A 12 -1.67 -17.57 3.45
N ALA A 13 -1.84 -16.28 3.55
CA ALA A 13 -2.98 -15.65 4.20
C ALA A 13 -3.73 -14.75 3.22
N MET A 14 -5.06 -14.72 3.37
CA MET A 14 -5.95 -13.75 2.74
C MET A 14 -6.93 -13.23 3.79
N ALA A 15 -7.26 -11.96 3.70
CA ALA A 15 -8.23 -11.30 4.57
C ALA A 15 -9.39 -10.73 3.75
N ILE A 16 -10.51 -10.48 4.40
CA ILE A 16 -11.58 -9.68 3.83
C ILE A 16 -11.26 -8.21 4.10
N ILE A 17 -11.29 -7.39 3.06
CA ILE A 17 -11.30 -5.94 3.16
C ILE A 17 -12.78 -5.55 3.25
N PRO A 18 -13.27 -5.12 4.43
CA PRO A 18 -14.66 -4.79 4.59
C PRO A 18 -15.03 -3.54 3.82
N ASP A 19 -16.24 -3.51 3.27
CA ASP A 19 -16.85 -2.30 2.77
C ASP A 19 -17.33 -1.48 3.98
N GLU A 20 -16.70 -0.36 4.24
CA GLU A 20 -17.04 0.54 5.35
C GLU A 20 -18.06 1.63 4.93
N ILE A 21 -18.51 1.61 3.70
CA ILE A 21 -19.49 2.56 3.16
C ILE A 21 -20.88 2.11 3.60
N ARG A 22 -21.49 2.88 4.47
CA ARG A 22 -22.82 2.60 5.05
C ARG A 22 -23.91 2.84 4.05
N GLU A 23 -24.30 2.48 3.11
CA GLU A 23 -25.28 2.78 2.05
C GLU A 23 -24.57 3.03 0.70
N VAL A 24 -24.15 2.06 0.15
CA VAL A 24 -24.58 1.27 -0.93
C VAL A 24 -24.31 1.68 -2.39
N PRO A 25 -23.25 2.43 -2.74
CA PRO A 25 -22.87 2.42 -4.15
C PRO A 25 -22.43 1.02 -4.61
N THR A 26 -21.79 0.26 -3.72
CA THR A 26 -21.26 -1.07 -4.03
C THR A 26 -22.33 -2.13 -4.18
N TYR A 27 -23.34 -2.17 -3.30
CA TYR A 27 -24.49 -3.09 -3.43
C TYR A 27 -25.31 -2.81 -4.71
N GLN A 28 -25.47 -1.55 -5.08
CA GLN A 28 -26.13 -1.20 -6.35
C GLN A 28 -25.33 -1.66 -7.56
N GLN A 29 -24.01 -1.80 -7.42
CA GLN A 29 -23.10 -2.36 -8.43
C GLN A 29 -22.99 -3.88 -8.36
N GLY A 30 -23.69 -4.54 -7.40
CA GLY A 30 -23.76 -5.98 -7.28
C GLY A 30 -22.60 -6.63 -6.51
N TRP A 31 -21.85 -5.89 -5.68
CA TRP A 31 -20.78 -6.46 -4.88
C TRP A 31 -20.70 -5.84 -3.48
N ALA A 32 -20.09 -6.56 -2.55
CA ALA A 32 -19.78 -6.09 -1.21
C ALA A 32 -18.54 -6.83 -0.71
N HIS A 33 -17.64 -6.10 -0.05
CA HIS A 33 -16.35 -6.58 0.44
C HIS A 33 -15.43 -7.07 -0.68
N LEU A 34 -14.15 -7.13 -0.39
CA LEU A 34 -13.11 -7.63 -1.29
C LEU A 34 -12.16 -8.56 -0.52
N PHE A 35 -11.51 -9.46 -1.22
CA PHE A 35 -10.38 -10.17 -0.65
C PHE A 35 -9.11 -9.32 -0.79
N SER A 36 -8.28 -9.36 0.25
CA SER A 36 -6.93 -8.83 0.15
C SER A 36 -6.11 -9.66 -0.83
N LEU A 37 -5.04 -9.11 -1.33
CA LEU A 37 -4.04 -9.89 -2.05
C LEU A 37 -3.54 -11.05 -1.19
N PRO A 38 -3.29 -12.22 -1.79
CA PRO A 38 -2.64 -13.32 -1.09
C PRO A 38 -1.23 -12.90 -0.67
N ARG A 39 -0.91 -13.16 0.59
CA ARG A 39 0.38 -12.80 1.20
C ARG A 39 0.99 -13.98 1.90
N VAL A 40 2.31 -14.06 1.86
CA VAL A 40 3.06 -15.06 2.63
C VAL A 40 3.33 -14.49 4.01
N TRP A 41 2.96 -15.25 5.03
CA TRP A 41 3.34 -14.98 6.41
C TRP A 41 4.53 -15.84 6.79
N THR A 42 5.51 -15.23 7.42
CA THR A 42 6.67 -15.89 8.02
C THR A 42 6.86 -15.37 9.44
N LEU A 43 7.37 -16.20 10.31
CA LEU A 43 7.75 -15.79 11.67
C LEU A 43 9.25 -15.46 11.70
N ARG A 44 9.59 -14.21 12.03
CA ARG A 44 10.97 -13.75 12.19
C ARG A 44 11.11 -13.05 13.53
N ASN A 45 12.02 -13.52 14.37
CA ASN A 45 12.28 -12.93 15.69
C ASN A 45 11.01 -12.70 16.54
N GLY A 46 10.08 -13.66 16.52
CA GLY A 46 8.82 -13.57 17.25
C GLY A 46 7.76 -12.63 16.65
N LYS A 47 8.00 -12.07 15.46
CA LYS A 47 7.06 -11.22 14.73
C LYS A 47 6.59 -11.89 13.46
N ILE A 48 5.31 -11.71 13.14
CA ILE A 48 4.78 -12.10 11.84
C ILE A 48 5.24 -11.04 10.82
N CYS A 49 6.01 -11.51 9.84
CA CYS A 49 6.39 -10.73 8.67
C CYS A 49 5.51 -11.13 7.49
N GLN A 50 5.17 -10.20 6.64
CA GLN A 50 4.29 -10.45 5.50
C GLN A 50 4.84 -9.83 4.22
N MET A 51 4.71 -10.59 3.13
CA MET A 51 5.08 -10.14 1.79
C MET A 51 4.02 -10.61 0.79
N PRO A 52 3.87 -9.93 -0.35
CA PRO A 52 2.96 -10.41 -1.39
C PRO A 52 3.37 -11.80 -1.86
N LEU A 53 2.38 -12.64 -2.17
CA LEU A 53 2.65 -13.98 -2.69
C LEU A 53 3.49 -13.87 -3.98
N PRO A 54 4.64 -14.57 -4.09
CA PRO A 54 5.52 -14.45 -5.26
C PRO A 54 4.85 -14.74 -6.62
N ALA A 55 3.82 -15.59 -6.62
CA ALA A 55 3.06 -15.90 -7.82
C ALA A 55 2.35 -14.67 -8.44
N LEU A 56 2.10 -13.60 -7.68
CA LEU A 56 1.53 -12.35 -8.20
C LEU A 56 2.40 -11.72 -9.29
N LYS A 57 3.69 -12.01 -9.33
CA LYS A 57 4.59 -11.57 -10.41
C LYS A 57 4.15 -12.05 -11.80
N GLN A 58 3.40 -13.14 -11.89
CA GLN A 58 2.87 -13.66 -13.15
C GLN A 58 1.78 -12.75 -13.75
N LEU A 59 1.21 -11.84 -12.95
CA LEU A 59 0.20 -10.88 -13.41
C LEU A 59 0.83 -9.62 -14.02
N ARG A 60 2.15 -9.48 -13.98
CA ARG A 60 2.85 -8.31 -14.51
C ARG A 60 2.82 -8.34 -16.04
N ASP A 61 2.46 -7.22 -16.66
CA ASP A 61 2.47 -7.01 -18.11
C ASP A 61 3.71 -6.22 -18.54
N LYS A 62 3.77 -4.95 -18.17
CA LYS A 62 4.85 -4.03 -18.54
C LYS A 62 5.60 -3.54 -17.30
N GLU A 63 6.90 -3.46 -17.41
CA GLU A 63 7.77 -2.89 -16.38
C GLU A 63 8.38 -1.59 -16.87
N SER A 64 8.39 -0.58 -15.99
CA SER A 64 9.15 0.65 -16.14
C SER A 64 10.08 0.82 -14.93
N ARG A 65 11.33 1.17 -15.19
CA ARG A 65 12.33 1.35 -14.13
C ARG A 65 12.78 2.81 -14.06
N ILE A 66 12.84 3.30 -12.83
CA ILE A 66 13.37 4.61 -12.52
C ILE A 66 14.70 4.41 -11.82
N ALA A 67 15.75 5.02 -12.37
CA ALA A 67 17.07 4.96 -11.75
C ALA A 67 17.08 5.72 -10.41
N LYS A 68 18.02 5.35 -9.54
CA LYS A 68 18.23 6.07 -8.27
C LYS A 68 18.55 7.53 -8.56
N GLU A 69 17.81 8.42 -7.91
CA GLU A 69 17.96 9.87 -8.04
C GLU A 69 17.67 10.58 -6.72
N ASN A 70 18.14 11.81 -6.59
CA ASN A 70 17.79 12.65 -5.46
C ASN A 70 16.44 13.31 -5.73
N LEU A 71 15.48 13.07 -4.85
CA LEU A 71 14.14 13.64 -4.94
C LEU A 71 14.02 14.83 -3.97
N VAL A 72 14.09 16.05 -4.48
CA VAL A 72 13.94 17.27 -3.67
C VAL A 72 12.46 17.62 -3.44
N ARG A 73 11.61 17.25 -4.40
CA ARG A 73 10.15 17.47 -4.36
C ARG A 73 9.44 16.24 -4.93
N SER A 74 8.20 16.41 -5.32
CA SER A 74 7.45 15.35 -5.99
C SER A 74 7.89 15.17 -7.45
N LYS A 75 7.87 13.95 -7.94
CA LYS A 75 8.05 13.56 -9.32
C LYS A 75 6.90 12.67 -9.76
N LEU A 76 6.33 12.94 -10.93
CA LEU A 76 5.37 12.03 -11.54
C LEU A 76 6.11 10.78 -12.01
N ILE A 77 5.74 9.62 -11.47
CA ILE A 77 6.37 8.33 -11.81
C ILE A 77 5.49 7.46 -12.69
N TYR A 78 4.18 7.69 -12.68
CA TYR A 78 3.23 6.93 -13.46
C TYR A 78 1.98 7.77 -13.72
N ASP A 79 1.52 7.74 -14.97
CA ASP A 79 0.23 8.31 -15.40
C ASP A 79 -0.41 7.33 -16.37
N GLY A 80 -1.37 6.56 -15.90
CA GLY A 80 -1.96 5.49 -16.70
C GLY A 80 -3.16 4.82 -16.05
N LYS A 81 -3.32 3.52 -16.33
CA LYS A 81 -4.43 2.71 -15.83
C LYS A 81 -4.40 2.61 -14.30
N ARG A 82 -5.55 2.23 -13.73
CA ARG A 82 -5.73 2.10 -12.27
C ARG A 82 -5.20 0.77 -11.69
N GLN A 83 -4.60 -0.08 -12.52
CA GLN A 83 -3.93 -1.31 -12.08
C GLN A 83 -2.43 -1.10 -12.21
N VAL A 84 -1.75 -0.97 -11.08
CA VAL A 84 -0.30 -0.76 -11.05
C VAL A 84 0.32 -1.36 -9.81
N GLU A 85 1.48 -1.97 -9.99
CA GLU A 85 2.38 -2.39 -8.92
C GLU A 85 3.55 -1.42 -8.86
N ILE A 86 3.88 -0.91 -7.67
CA ILE A 86 4.99 0.00 -7.43
C ILE A 86 5.90 -0.62 -6.38
N ASP A 87 7.17 -0.84 -6.73
CA ASP A 87 8.20 -1.33 -5.81
C ASP A 87 9.33 -0.30 -5.77
N ALA A 88 9.46 0.40 -4.65
CA ALA A 88 10.40 1.50 -4.54
C ALA A 88 11.11 1.54 -3.18
N VAL A 89 12.38 1.88 -3.20
CA VAL A 89 13.21 2.05 -2.00
C VAL A 89 13.57 3.52 -1.82
N PHE A 90 13.20 4.05 -0.68
CA PHE A 90 13.56 5.39 -0.25
C PHE A 90 14.73 5.35 0.73
N TYR A 91 15.67 6.26 0.55
CA TYR A 91 16.76 6.54 1.46
C TYR A 91 16.48 7.91 2.11
N PRO A 92 16.03 7.96 3.37
CA PRO A 92 15.42 9.15 3.94
C PRO A 92 16.36 10.36 4.04
N GLN A 93 17.65 10.16 4.26
CA GLN A 93 18.61 11.25 4.51
C GLN A 93 18.07 12.22 5.59
N ASP A 94 17.76 13.45 5.21
CA ASP A 94 17.22 14.51 6.06
C ASP A 94 15.70 14.73 5.88
N ALA A 95 15.04 13.90 5.06
CA ALA A 95 13.60 14.03 4.84
C ALA A 95 12.82 13.75 6.11
N SER A 96 11.86 14.63 6.42
CA SER A 96 10.93 14.42 7.54
C SER A 96 9.79 13.47 7.19
N GLN A 97 9.42 13.39 5.90
CA GLN A 97 8.38 12.52 5.36
C GLN A 97 8.72 12.16 3.92
N PHE A 98 8.40 10.94 3.50
CA PHE A 98 8.55 10.49 2.11
C PHE A 98 7.58 9.35 1.81
N GLY A 99 7.19 9.20 0.55
CA GLY A 99 6.25 8.18 0.11
C GLY A 99 5.56 8.58 -1.18
N PHE A 100 4.28 8.26 -1.30
CA PHE A 100 3.52 8.41 -2.53
C PHE A 100 2.30 9.29 -2.35
N GLN A 101 2.02 10.08 -3.38
CA GLN A 101 0.75 10.73 -3.60
C GLN A 101 0.08 10.10 -4.81
N LEU A 102 -1.10 9.55 -4.60
CA LEU A 102 -1.96 9.02 -5.65
C LEU A 102 -3.02 10.07 -5.98
N GLN A 103 -3.27 10.27 -7.27
CA GLN A 103 -4.23 11.28 -7.73
C GLN A 103 -5.19 10.68 -8.75
N THR A 104 -6.43 11.07 -8.65
CA THR A 104 -7.48 10.77 -9.64
C THR A 104 -8.30 12.00 -9.93
N ASN A 105 -9.23 11.90 -10.86
CA ASN A 105 -10.16 12.97 -11.21
C ASN A 105 -9.47 14.32 -11.50
N GLY A 106 -8.40 14.28 -12.33
CA GLY A 106 -7.63 15.49 -12.65
C GLY A 106 -6.92 16.12 -11.45
N GLY A 107 -6.53 15.32 -10.45
CA GLY A 107 -5.86 15.77 -9.24
C GLY A 107 -6.79 16.39 -8.18
N LYS A 108 -8.12 16.30 -8.37
CA LYS A 108 -9.09 16.76 -7.37
C LYS A 108 -9.22 15.81 -6.18
N GLU A 109 -8.99 14.51 -6.42
CA GLU A 109 -9.00 13.46 -5.41
C GLU A 109 -7.58 12.95 -5.19
N LYS A 110 -7.16 12.81 -3.93
CA LYS A 110 -5.78 12.46 -3.56
C LYS A 110 -5.77 11.55 -2.35
N SER A 111 -4.90 10.56 -2.40
CA SER A 111 -4.51 9.75 -1.24
C SER A 111 -3.00 9.84 -1.05
N PHE A 112 -2.55 9.81 0.19
CA PHE A 112 -1.14 9.84 0.52
C PHE A 112 -0.76 8.61 1.32
N ILE A 113 0.31 7.96 0.91
CA ILE A 113 0.89 6.83 1.63
C ILE A 113 2.35 7.17 1.89
N TYR A 114 2.72 7.38 3.13
CA TYR A 114 4.06 7.86 3.46
C TYR A 114 4.56 7.38 4.82
N TYR A 115 5.84 7.46 5.01
CA TYR A 115 6.50 7.28 6.29
C TYR A 115 6.81 8.64 6.92
N ASP A 116 6.37 8.84 8.17
CA ASP A 116 6.68 9.98 9.00
C ASP A 116 7.90 9.62 9.88
N VAL A 117 9.06 10.16 9.53
CA VAL A 117 10.34 9.82 10.18
C VAL A 117 10.35 10.24 11.65
N LYS A 118 9.82 11.43 11.96
CA LYS A 118 9.81 11.95 13.34
C LYS A 118 8.87 11.14 14.24
N LYS A 119 7.73 10.72 13.72
CA LYS A 119 6.74 9.96 14.48
C LYS A 119 6.95 8.46 14.37
N GLN A 120 7.91 8.00 13.55
CA GLN A 120 8.21 6.59 13.29
C GLN A 120 6.95 5.78 12.97
N ARG A 121 6.18 6.22 11.99
CA ARG A 121 4.93 5.57 11.60
C ARG A 121 4.66 5.65 10.11
N LEU A 122 3.99 4.64 9.62
CA LEU A 122 3.33 4.65 8.32
C LEU A 122 2.01 5.41 8.43
N VAL A 123 1.69 6.14 7.39
CA VAL A 123 0.45 6.92 7.29
C VAL A 123 -0.22 6.62 5.95
N ALA A 124 -1.50 6.30 6.00
CA ALA A 124 -2.40 6.28 4.86
C ALA A 124 -3.45 7.37 5.09
N ASP A 125 -3.29 8.49 4.40
CA ASP A 125 -4.18 9.64 4.51
C ASP A 125 -5.16 9.65 3.33
N HIS A 126 -6.42 9.37 3.64
CA HIS A 126 -7.54 9.34 2.70
C HIS A 126 -8.45 10.56 2.83
N THR A 127 -8.06 11.58 3.59
CA THR A 127 -8.92 12.76 3.87
C THR A 127 -9.32 13.55 2.62
N LYS A 128 -8.65 13.31 1.51
CA LYS A 128 -8.92 13.94 0.20
C LYS A 128 -9.14 12.91 -0.91
N SER A 129 -9.45 11.67 -0.57
CA SER A 129 -9.51 10.56 -1.53
C SER A 129 -10.78 10.55 -2.38
N SER A 130 -11.84 11.21 -1.95
CA SER A 130 -13.09 11.27 -2.68
C SER A 130 -13.81 12.61 -2.50
N LEU A 131 -14.50 13.04 -3.55
CA LEU A 131 -15.46 14.14 -3.53
C LEU A 131 -16.89 13.64 -3.30
N GLN A 132 -17.11 12.34 -3.27
CA GLN A 132 -18.42 11.75 -3.05
C GLN A 132 -18.79 11.82 -1.57
N MET A 133 -20.02 12.22 -1.29
CA MET A 133 -20.55 12.22 0.07
C MET A 133 -20.75 10.80 0.59
N GLY A 134 -20.60 10.62 1.92
CA GLY A 134 -20.78 9.32 2.57
C GLY A 134 -19.57 8.38 2.51
N ILE A 135 -18.47 8.77 1.85
CA ILE A 135 -17.22 8.03 1.87
C ILE A 135 -16.45 8.38 3.16
N PRO A 136 -16.01 7.40 3.95
CA PRO A 136 -15.15 7.66 5.10
C PRO A 136 -13.82 8.29 4.67
N LEU A 137 -13.58 9.52 5.12
CA LEU A 137 -12.35 10.27 4.84
C LEU A 137 -11.53 10.35 6.12
N GLU A 138 -10.55 9.46 6.26
CA GLU A 138 -9.80 9.30 7.50
C GLU A 138 -8.29 9.16 7.26
N ILE A 139 -7.53 9.25 8.35
CA ILE A 139 -6.11 8.94 8.38
C ILE A 139 -5.94 7.63 9.17
N ARG A 140 -5.32 6.65 8.54
CA ARG A 140 -4.91 5.40 9.20
C ARG A 140 -3.40 5.43 9.43
N THR A 141 -2.98 4.94 10.58
CA THR A 141 -1.55 4.93 10.93
C THR A 141 -1.14 3.60 11.54
N GLY A 142 0.09 3.17 11.23
CA GLY A 142 0.73 2.00 11.85
C GLY A 142 2.12 2.38 12.34
N ASN A 143 2.47 1.97 13.56
CA ASN A 143 3.82 2.21 14.09
C ASN A 143 4.84 1.37 13.33
N LEU A 144 5.90 2.01 12.87
CA LEU A 144 7.02 1.37 12.20
C LEU A 144 8.32 1.99 12.72
N HIS A 145 8.96 1.30 13.65
CA HIS A 145 10.21 1.77 14.27
C HIS A 145 11.40 1.26 13.44
N LEU A 146 12.08 2.18 12.78
CA LEU A 146 13.26 1.88 11.97
C LEU A 146 14.48 2.60 12.56
N PRO A 147 15.68 2.00 12.45
CA PRO A 147 16.92 2.71 12.73
C PRO A 147 17.03 3.98 11.89
N MET A 148 17.69 5.00 12.43
CA MET A 148 17.88 6.27 11.72
C MET A 148 18.53 6.05 10.35
N ASN A 149 18.00 6.72 9.34
CA ASN A 149 18.48 6.64 7.94
C ASN A 149 18.40 5.24 7.30
N SER A 150 17.69 4.31 7.90
CA SER A 150 17.43 3.01 7.25
C SER A 150 16.64 3.20 5.96
N PRO A 151 16.96 2.45 4.91
CA PRO A 151 16.15 2.45 3.71
C PRO A 151 14.76 1.89 4.02
N VAL A 152 13.75 2.46 3.38
CA VAL A 152 12.37 2.02 3.48
C VAL A 152 11.89 1.60 2.10
N ARG A 153 11.56 0.32 1.96
CA ARG A 153 10.97 -0.22 0.75
C ARG A 153 9.46 -0.21 0.88
N PHE A 154 8.81 0.44 -0.05
CA PHE A 154 7.38 0.36 -0.25
C PHE A 154 7.09 -0.54 -1.45
N HIS A 155 6.23 -1.51 -1.26
CA HIS A 155 5.72 -2.35 -2.31
C HIS A 155 4.20 -2.21 -2.33
N LEU A 156 3.66 -1.43 -3.26
CA LEU A 156 2.25 -1.06 -3.34
C LEU A 156 1.59 -1.76 -4.52
N PHE A 157 0.36 -2.20 -4.29
CA PHE A 157 -0.55 -2.68 -5.32
C PHE A 157 -1.78 -1.78 -5.32
N ILE A 158 -2.09 -1.24 -6.48
CA ILE A 158 -3.25 -0.38 -6.69
C ILE A 158 -4.13 -1.08 -7.71
N ASP A 159 -5.37 -1.35 -7.32
CA ASP A 159 -6.38 -1.92 -8.20
C ASP A 159 -7.71 -1.16 -8.03
N GLY A 160 -7.96 -0.27 -8.96
CA GLY A 160 -9.12 0.60 -8.92
C GLY A 160 -9.15 1.51 -7.68
N SER A 161 -10.03 1.20 -6.74
CA SER A 161 -10.18 1.91 -5.48
C SER A 161 -9.45 1.27 -4.31
N VAL A 162 -8.80 0.12 -4.52
CA VAL A 162 -8.10 -0.62 -3.49
C VAL A 162 -6.61 -0.34 -3.57
N ILE A 163 -5.99 -0.11 -2.42
CA ILE A 163 -4.56 0.04 -2.28
C ILE A 163 -4.11 -0.91 -1.19
N GLU A 164 -3.20 -1.81 -1.52
CA GLU A 164 -2.51 -2.64 -0.55
C GLU A 164 -1.03 -2.34 -0.58
N GLY A 165 -0.41 -2.22 0.59
CA GLY A 165 0.99 -1.90 0.72
C GLY A 165 1.71 -2.85 1.65
N PHE A 166 2.94 -3.18 1.29
CA PHE A 166 3.89 -3.91 2.11
C PHE A 166 5.11 -3.03 2.31
N VAL A 167 5.61 -2.98 3.53
CA VAL A 167 6.78 -2.16 3.86
C VAL A 167 7.86 -3.03 4.48
N ASN A 168 9.05 -3.04 3.87
CA ASN A 168 10.21 -3.83 4.27
C ASN A 168 9.93 -5.35 4.35
N ASP A 169 8.90 -5.87 3.67
CA ASP A 169 8.44 -7.26 3.79
C ASP A 169 8.13 -7.69 5.25
N GLU A 170 7.74 -6.72 6.09
CA GLU A 170 7.41 -6.93 7.51
C GLU A 170 6.01 -6.44 7.87
N TYR A 171 5.51 -5.45 7.16
CA TYR A 171 4.24 -4.77 7.45
C TYR A 171 3.34 -4.77 6.23
#